data_783df2e949f2c76a924d786d27e5dd5a
#
_entry.id   783df2e949f2c76a924d786d27e5dd5a
#
_cell.length_a   1.000
_cell.length_b   1.000
_cell.length_c   1.000
_cell.angle_alpha   90.00
_cell.angle_beta   90.00
_cell.angle_gamma   90.00
#
_symmetry.space_group_name_H-M   'P 1'
#
loop_
_entity.id
_entity.type
_entity.pdbx_description
1 polymer ?
#
loop_
_entity_poly.entity_id
_entity_poly.type
_entity_poly.pdbx_seq_one_letter_code
_entity_poly.pdbx_strand_id
1 'polypeptide(L)'
;MKNISTIPQDLQALWDKGSSPDPGDLKVFCDNVSEAITSSFTEAVSEEERVILRMSSIGKPARQLWYESQDDTEPEYIDYSLRLKFLYGHIIEELLVLLLKSSGHTVEEQQKEHEIDGITGHQDGRVDGVLVDFKSASGRSFTKFKNQTLVDNDPFGYIGQLSAYAHKEKDKEAAFIVMDKQTGEVTCMPLHNMEMIDPKERIKYLKDALSKDTPPERCYDPVPDGQSGNLKLATGCSYCRFKFDCWEDVNDGVGLRGFKYANGTRYLTQVRKTPNVEELTPNF
;
A
#
# COMPACT_ATOMS: atom_id res chain seq x y z
N MET A 1 17.91 -13.98 -22.08
CA MET A 1 18.26 -12.85 -21.21
C MET A 1 17.14 -12.78 -20.17
N LYS A 2 17.49 -12.73 -18.91
CA LYS A 2 16.48 -12.61 -17.85
C LYS A 2 15.86 -11.22 -17.87
N ASN A 3 14.61 -11.13 -17.52
CA ASN A 3 13.88 -9.87 -17.37
C ASN A 3 12.70 -10.07 -16.41
N ILE A 4 12.10 -8.98 -15.96
CA ILE A 4 11.01 -9.01 -14.95
C ILE A 4 9.81 -9.90 -15.36
N SER A 5 9.56 -10.09 -16.66
CA SER A 5 8.43 -10.92 -17.12
C SER A 5 8.68 -12.42 -16.97
N THR A 6 9.93 -12.84 -16.80
CA THR A 6 10.28 -14.26 -16.64
C THR A 6 10.37 -14.69 -15.16
N ILE A 7 10.24 -13.76 -14.22
CA ILE A 7 10.40 -14.04 -12.78
C ILE A 7 9.60 -15.24 -12.29
N PRO A 8 8.29 -15.40 -12.53
CA PRO A 8 7.55 -16.55 -12.02
C PRO A 8 8.11 -17.89 -12.52
N GLN A 9 8.50 -17.97 -13.80
CA GLN A 9 9.08 -19.16 -14.42
C GLN A 9 10.50 -19.43 -13.89
N ASP A 10 11.30 -18.38 -13.69
CA ASP A 10 12.65 -18.50 -13.17
C ASP A 10 12.66 -18.93 -11.69
N LEU A 11 11.72 -18.47 -10.91
CA LEU A 11 11.49 -18.95 -9.54
C LEU A 11 11.10 -20.43 -9.54
N GLN A 12 10.17 -20.87 -10.40
CA GLN A 12 9.83 -22.29 -10.52
C GLN A 12 11.07 -23.13 -10.84
N ALA A 13 11.86 -22.68 -11.81
CA ALA A 13 13.09 -23.38 -12.25
C ALA A 13 14.14 -23.48 -11.13
N LEU A 14 14.15 -22.58 -10.15
CA LEU A 14 15.05 -22.63 -9.00
C LEU A 14 14.82 -23.90 -8.17
N TRP A 15 13.55 -24.21 -7.88
CA TRP A 15 13.18 -25.43 -7.14
C TRP A 15 13.31 -26.69 -7.98
N ASP A 16 12.93 -26.66 -9.24
CA ASP A 16 13.03 -27.80 -10.14
C ASP A 16 14.50 -28.28 -10.31
N LYS A 17 15.45 -27.36 -10.25
CA LYS A 17 16.88 -27.65 -10.35
C LYS A 17 17.54 -27.99 -9.00
N GLY A 18 16.86 -27.76 -7.88
CA GLY A 18 17.43 -27.96 -6.54
C GLY A 18 18.61 -27.04 -6.25
N SER A 19 18.59 -25.80 -6.76
CA SER A 19 19.66 -24.81 -6.54
C SER A 19 19.60 -24.28 -5.10
N SER A 20 20.78 -24.08 -4.50
CA SER A 20 20.90 -23.41 -3.19
C SER A 20 21.20 -21.92 -3.40
N PRO A 21 20.75 -21.03 -2.51
CA PRO A 21 21.15 -19.65 -2.50
C PRO A 21 22.68 -19.49 -2.37
N ASP A 22 23.22 -18.41 -2.89
CA ASP A 22 24.61 -18.03 -2.57
C ASP A 22 24.76 -17.79 -1.09
N PRO A 23 25.82 -18.33 -0.42
CA PRO A 23 26.00 -18.17 1.02
C PRO A 23 26.10 -16.70 1.49
N GLY A 24 26.63 -15.80 0.66
CA GLY A 24 26.72 -14.36 0.95
C GLY A 24 25.33 -13.71 0.93
N ASP A 25 24.55 -13.97 -0.11
CA ASP A 25 23.17 -13.47 -0.23
C ASP A 25 22.28 -14.03 0.88
N LEU A 26 22.44 -15.30 1.23
CA LEU A 26 21.70 -15.91 2.34
C LEU A 26 22.06 -15.24 3.67
N LYS A 27 23.34 -14.91 3.88
CA LYS A 27 23.77 -14.21 5.09
C LYS A 27 23.15 -12.81 5.17
N VAL A 28 23.16 -12.05 4.09
CA VAL A 28 22.54 -10.71 4.03
C VAL A 28 21.05 -10.80 4.34
N PHE A 29 20.34 -11.75 3.75
CA PHE A 29 18.93 -12.01 4.08
C PHE A 29 18.70 -12.29 5.58
N CYS A 30 19.52 -13.15 6.17
CA CYS A 30 19.39 -13.47 7.60
C CYS A 30 19.66 -12.26 8.49
N ASP A 31 20.68 -11.45 8.16
CA ASP A 31 21.02 -10.25 8.92
C ASP A 31 19.88 -9.22 8.84
N ASN A 32 19.35 -8.92 7.64
CA ASN A 32 18.26 -7.97 7.42
C ASN A 32 16.95 -8.41 8.10
N VAL A 33 16.60 -9.69 8.02
CA VAL A 33 15.42 -10.23 8.72
C VAL A 33 15.58 -10.14 10.22
N SER A 34 16.79 -10.44 10.75
CA SER A 34 17.08 -10.32 12.19
C SER A 34 16.94 -8.86 12.65
N GLU A 35 17.43 -7.92 11.88
CA GLU A 35 17.30 -6.48 12.16
C GLU A 35 15.83 -6.04 12.14
N ALA A 36 15.06 -6.41 11.10
CA ALA A 36 13.63 -6.10 11.00
C ALA A 36 12.84 -6.64 12.19
N ILE A 37 13.14 -7.87 12.63
CA ILE A 37 12.52 -8.46 13.83
C ILE A 37 12.89 -7.63 15.06
N THR A 38 14.16 -7.35 15.27
CA THR A 38 14.66 -6.60 16.43
C THR A 38 14.02 -5.24 16.51
N SER A 39 14.02 -4.49 15.39
CA SER A 39 13.41 -3.16 15.30
C SER A 39 11.93 -3.19 15.61
N SER A 40 11.20 -4.21 15.14
CA SER A 40 9.76 -4.33 15.40
C SER A 40 9.40 -4.45 16.89
N PHE A 41 10.34 -4.88 17.74
CA PHE A 41 10.17 -4.95 19.20
C PHE A 41 10.67 -3.70 19.93
N THR A 42 11.65 -3.01 19.36
CA THR A 42 12.38 -1.91 20.04
C THR A 42 11.94 -0.52 19.62
N GLU A 43 11.33 -0.38 18.46
CA GLU A 43 10.76 0.89 18.02
C GLU A 43 9.58 1.28 18.92
N ALA A 44 9.91 2.02 19.99
CA ALA A 44 8.92 2.86 20.62
C ALA A 44 8.41 3.85 19.56
N VAL A 45 7.13 4.17 19.61
CA VAL A 45 6.56 5.25 18.79
C VAL A 45 7.44 6.47 19.00
N SER A 46 8.29 6.81 18.03
CA SER A 46 9.18 7.95 18.15
C SER A 46 8.31 9.21 18.21
N GLU A 47 8.62 10.10 19.15
CA GLU A 47 8.06 11.47 19.23
C GLU A 47 8.58 12.37 18.08
N GLU A 48 9.18 11.77 17.03
CA GLU A 48 9.63 12.52 15.86
C GLU A 48 8.47 13.22 15.18
N GLU A 49 8.68 14.45 14.76
CA GLU A 49 7.70 15.25 14.02
C GLU A 49 7.03 14.42 12.94
N ARG A 50 5.70 14.35 12.98
CA ARG A 50 4.89 13.53 12.10
C ARG A 50 4.97 14.04 10.67
N VAL A 51 5.87 13.47 9.89
CA VAL A 51 6.02 13.82 8.47
C VAL A 51 4.83 13.24 7.67
N ILE A 52 3.87 14.09 7.32
CA ILE A 52 2.64 13.71 6.60
C ILE A 52 2.93 13.37 5.13
N LEU A 53 3.76 14.18 4.47
CA LEU A 53 4.12 13.97 3.07
C LEU A 53 5.47 13.28 2.94
N ARG A 54 5.43 12.01 2.53
CA ARG A 54 6.58 11.20 2.08
C ARG A 54 6.27 10.67 0.68
N MET A 55 7.24 10.20 -0.08
CA MET A 55 6.97 9.59 -1.38
C MET A 55 5.99 8.42 -1.29
N SER A 56 6.04 7.63 -0.21
CA SER A 56 5.09 6.55 0.05
C SER A 56 3.65 7.02 0.32
N SER A 57 3.43 8.30 0.61
CA SER A 57 2.09 8.85 0.89
C SER A 57 1.51 9.70 -0.23
N ILE A 58 2.29 10.12 -1.24
CA ILE A 58 1.79 11.04 -2.29
C ILE A 58 0.65 10.46 -3.13
N GLY A 59 0.56 9.14 -3.24
CA GLY A 59 -0.55 8.46 -3.92
C GLY A 59 -1.82 8.37 -3.09
N LYS A 60 -1.75 8.60 -1.77
CA LYS A 60 -2.94 8.56 -0.91
C LYS A 60 -3.94 9.66 -1.25
N PRO A 61 -5.24 9.46 -0.95
CA PRO A 61 -6.26 10.48 -1.13
C PRO A 61 -5.97 11.76 -0.32
N ALA A 62 -6.11 12.93 -0.96
CA ALA A 62 -5.79 14.23 -0.33
C ALA A 62 -6.60 14.49 0.94
N ARG A 63 -7.89 14.13 0.96
CA ARG A 63 -8.75 14.29 2.14
C ARG A 63 -8.29 13.43 3.32
N GLN A 64 -7.80 12.21 3.06
CA GLN A 64 -7.22 11.36 4.10
C GLN A 64 -5.97 12.01 4.68
N LEU A 65 -5.05 12.50 3.82
CA LEU A 65 -3.84 13.19 4.26
C LEU A 65 -4.16 14.49 5.00
N TRP A 66 -5.22 15.19 4.62
CA TRP A 66 -5.67 16.38 5.32
C TRP A 66 -6.10 16.04 6.76
N TYR A 67 -6.94 15.02 6.96
CA TYR A 67 -7.27 14.56 8.31
C TYR A 67 -6.03 14.08 9.07
N GLU A 68 -5.13 13.37 8.42
CA GLU A 68 -3.84 12.97 9.01
C GLU A 68 -3.02 14.18 9.48
N SER A 69 -3.08 15.31 8.79
CA SER A 69 -2.35 16.55 9.14
C SER A 69 -3.00 17.37 10.24
N GLN A 70 -4.31 17.24 10.45
CA GLN A 70 -5.07 17.96 11.49
C GLN A 70 -5.17 17.16 12.81
N ASP A 71 -4.73 15.92 12.79
CA ASP A 71 -4.87 15.03 13.93
C ASP A 71 -3.70 15.25 14.90
N ASP A 72 -3.97 16.07 15.95
CA ASP A 72 -3.06 16.36 17.06
C ASP A 72 -3.10 15.28 18.14
N THR A 73 -3.84 14.18 17.92
CA THR A 73 -3.89 13.11 18.91
C THR A 73 -2.55 12.38 19.02
N GLU A 74 -2.32 11.80 20.20
CA GLU A 74 -1.20 10.86 20.41
C GLU A 74 -1.07 9.87 19.25
N PRO A 75 0.14 9.49 18.88
CA PRO A 75 0.36 8.50 17.84
C PRO A 75 -0.58 7.31 18.04
N GLU A 76 -1.30 6.93 16.97
CA GLU A 76 -2.26 5.82 17.06
C GLU A 76 -1.57 4.61 17.66
N TYR A 77 -2.16 4.04 18.70
CA TYR A 77 -1.68 2.77 19.25
C TYR A 77 -1.69 1.72 18.15
N ILE A 78 -0.50 1.41 17.65
CA ILE A 78 -0.32 0.36 16.67
C ILE A 78 -0.43 -0.98 17.40
N ASP A 79 -1.57 -1.66 17.21
CA ASP A 79 -1.76 -2.97 17.79
C ASP A 79 -0.74 -3.99 17.25
N TYR A 80 -0.58 -5.09 17.98
CA TYR A 80 0.37 -6.14 17.60
C TYR A 80 0.07 -6.71 16.20
N SER A 81 -1.18 -6.74 15.76
CA SER A 81 -1.57 -7.33 14.48
C SER A 81 -1.11 -6.46 13.31
N LEU A 82 -1.12 -5.13 13.47
CA LEU A 82 -0.62 -4.19 12.49
C LEU A 82 0.92 -4.19 12.47
N ARG A 83 1.58 -4.26 13.63
CA ARG A 83 3.05 -4.44 13.71
C ARG A 83 3.50 -5.70 13.00
N LEU A 84 2.81 -6.83 13.21
CA LEU A 84 3.10 -8.07 12.50
C LEU A 84 2.89 -7.96 10.98
N LYS A 85 1.90 -7.19 10.52
CA LYS A 85 1.70 -6.95 9.09
C LYS A 85 2.86 -6.17 8.47
N PHE A 86 3.40 -5.19 9.17
CA PHE A 86 4.60 -4.47 8.71
C PHE A 86 5.82 -5.40 8.68
N LEU A 87 6.05 -6.15 9.76
CA LEU A 87 7.13 -7.13 9.80
C LEU A 87 7.03 -8.17 8.67
N TYR A 88 5.83 -8.67 8.38
CA TYR A 88 5.63 -9.57 7.23
C TYR A 88 5.97 -8.88 5.89
N GLY A 89 5.70 -7.59 5.77
CA GLY A 89 6.07 -6.82 4.58
C GLY A 89 7.59 -6.87 4.37
N HIS A 90 8.35 -6.51 5.38
CA HIS A 90 9.82 -6.50 5.34
C HIS A 90 10.41 -7.90 5.09
N ILE A 91 9.92 -8.93 5.79
CA ILE A 91 10.41 -10.31 5.58
C ILE A 91 10.14 -10.79 4.15
N ILE A 92 8.98 -10.44 3.58
CA ILE A 92 8.62 -10.84 2.20
C ILE A 92 9.47 -10.09 1.18
N GLU A 93 9.76 -8.80 1.41
CA GLU A 93 10.65 -8.03 0.56
C GLU A 93 12.05 -8.66 0.50
N GLU A 94 12.67 -8.92 1.66
CA GLU A 94 13.98 -9.57 1.74
C GLU A 94 13.97 -10.97 1.11
N LEU A 95 12.90 -11.73 1.33
CA LEU A 95 12.73 -13.06 0.71
C LEU A 95 12.65 -12.96 -0.82
N LEU A 96 11.91 -12.00 -1.36
CA LEU A 96 11.84 -11.77 -2.81
C LEU A 96 13.22 -11.42 -3.37
N VAL A 97 13.98 -10.55 -2.71
CA VAL A 97 15.36 -10.22 -3.11
C VAL A 97 16.25 -11.46 -3.17
N LEU A 98 16.23 -12.28 -2.12
CA LEU A 98 17.01 -13.54 -2.08
C LEU A 98 16.61 -14.48 -3.21
N LEU A 99 15.33 -14.67 -3.44
CA LEU A 99 14.79 -15.56 -4.46
C LEU A 99 15.15 -15.09 -5.88
N LEU A 100 15.06 -13.77 -6.13
CA LEU A 100 15.42 -13.16 -7.42
C LEU A 100 16.90 -13.36 -7.72
N LYS A 101 17.79 -13.05 -6.77
CA LYS A 101 19.24 -13.28 -6.92
C LYS A 101 19.54 -14.77 -7.13
N SER A 102 18.94 -15.65 -6.32
CA SER A 102 19.13 -17.10 -6.43
C SER A 102 18.65 -17.67 -7.77
N SER A 103 17.63 -17.06 -8.37
CA SER A 103 17.15 -17.44 -9.70
C SER A 103 17.92 -16.76 -10.85
N GLY A 104 18.94 -15.94 -10.53
CA GLY A 104 19.89 -15.34 -11.45
C GLY A 104 19.43 -14.01 -12.04
N HIS A 105 18.50 -13.31 -11.42
CA HIS A 105 18.21 -11.90 -11.68
C HIS A 105 19.21 -11.01 -10.97
N THR A 106 19.48 -9.83 -11.52
CA THR A 106 20.24 -8.79 -10.82
C THR A 106 19.29 -7.98 -9.94
N VAL A 107 19.70 -7.70 -8.68
CA VAL A 107 18.97 -6.80 -7.78
C VAL A 107 19.94 -5.75 -7.29
N GLU A 108 19.69 -4.50 -7.61
CA GLU A 108 20.60 -3.37 -7.41
C GLU A 108 19.86 -2.16 -6.81
N GLU A 109 20.62 -1.17 -6.34
CA GLU A 109 20.09 0.11 -5.82
C GLU A 109 18.98 -0.03 -4.77
N GLN A 110 19.08 -1.05 -3.90
CA GLN A 110 18.12 -1.24 -2.80
C GLN A 110 18.17 -0.06 -1.85
N GLN A 111 17.00 0.40 -1.39
CA GLN A 111 16.83 1.48 -0.43
C GLN A 111 17.51 2.80 -0.82
N LYS A 112 17.70 3.06 -2.12
CA LYS A 112 18.25 4.33 -2.61
C LYS A 112 17.27 5.47 -2.30
N GLU A 113 17.78 6.49 -1.62
CA GLU A 113 17.02 7.68 -1.24
C GLU A 113 16.75 8.59 -2.46
N HIS A 114 15.55 9.13 -2.51
CA HIS A 114 15.09 10.13 -3.48
C HIS A 114 14.45 11.31 -2.79
N GLU A 115 14.57 12.48 -3.43
CA GLU A 115 13.91 13.71 -2.99
C GLU A 115 13.28 14.42 -4.19
N ILE A 116 12.02 14.85 -4.07
CA ILE A 116 11.30 15.72 -5.02
C ILE A 116 10.60 16.81 -4.20
N ASP A 117 10.95 18.08 -4.47
CA ASP A 117 10.34 19.25 -3.84
C ASP A 117 10.27 19.16 -2.29
N GLY A 118 11.33 18.65 -1.66
CA GLY A 118 11.44 18.46 -0.22
C GLY A 118 10.70 17.23 0.33
N ILE A 119 10.17 16.38 -0.54
CA ILE A 119 9.53 15.12 -0.16
C ILE A 119 10.51 13.98 -0.41
N THR A 120 10.85 13.25 0.64
CA THR A 120 11.82 12.15 0.59
C THR A 120 11.15 10.77 0.58
N GLY A 121 11.90 9.77 0.16
CA GLY A 121 11.52 8.36 0.22
C GLY A 121 12.61 7.46 -0.34
N HIS A 122 12.51 6.17 -0.07
CA HIS A 122 13.47 5.17 -0.52
C HIS A 122 12.78 4.23 -1.50
N GLN A 123 13.42 3.97 -2.65
CA GLN A 123 12.97 2.93 -3.58
C GLN A 123 13.34 1.55 -3.04
N ASP A 124 12.57 0.52 -3.38
CA ASP A 124 12.91 -0.85 -2.95
C ASP A 124 14.12 -1.39 -3.73
N GLY A 125 14.22 -1.09 -5.03
CA GLY A 125 15.40 -1.46 -5.82
C GLY A 125 15.16 -1.46 -7.34
N ARG A 126 16.15 -2.04 -8.05
CA ARG A 126 16.05 -2.36 -9.48
C ARG A 126 16.26 -3.83 -9.70
N VAL A 127 15.43 -4.44 -10.54
CA VAL A 127 15.59 -5.83 -10.97
C VAL A 127 15.83 -5.84 -12.48
N ASP A 128 16.97 -6.39 -12.90
CA ASP A 128 17.42 -6.42 -14.30
C ASP A 128 17.39 -5.02 -14.95
N GLY A 129 17.71 -3.98 -14.18
CA GLY A 129 17.71 -2.59 -14.60
C GLY A 129 16.35 -1.87 -14.54
N VAL A 130 15.24 -2.57 -14.31
CA VAL A 130 13.91 -1.98 -14.16
C VAL A 130 13.68 -1.56 -12.71
N LEU A 131 13.22 -0.33 -12.49
CA LEU A 131 12.80 0.14 -11.17
C LEU A 131 11.62 -0.69 -10.66
N VAL A 132 11.73 -1.21 -9.44
CA VAL A 132 10.68 -2.05 -8.86
C VAL A 132 10.28 -1.60 -7.47
N ASP A 133 9.04 -1.94 -7.13
CA ASP A 133 8.49 -1.81 -5.78
C ASP A 133 7.94 -3.19 -5.38
N PHE A 134 8.43 -3.72 -4.26
CA PHE A 134 8.04 -5.03 -3.75
C PHE A 134 6.79 -4.91 -2.91
N LYS A 135 5.81 -5.76 -3.16
CA LYS A 135 4.57 -5.77 -2.40
C LYS A 135 4.19 -7.17 -1.93
N SER A 136 3.63 -7.22 -0.74
CA SER A 136 2.94 -8.40 -0.22
C SER A 136 1.44 -8.14 -0.26
N ALA A 137 0.70 -9.00 -0.93
CA ALA A 137 -0.75 -8.85 -1.07
C ALA A 137 -1.47 -10.15 -0.72
N SER A 138 -2.77 -10.14 -0.66
CA SER A 138 -3.57 -11.35 -0.52
C SER A 138 -4.93 -11.21 -1.20
N GLY A 139 -5.48 -12.33 -1.67
CA GLY A 139 -6.80 -12.41 -2.25
C GLY A 139 -7.05 -11.39 -3.38
N ARG A 140 -8.06 -10.53 -3.19
CA ARG A 140 -8.46 -9.55 -4.22
C ARG A 140 -7.38 -8.51 -4.54
N SER A 141 -6.54 -8.15 -3.58
CA SER A 141 -5.45 -7.21 -3.84
C SER A 141 -4.40 -7.81 -4.76
N PHE A 142 -3.99 -9.07 -4.51
CA PHE A 142 -3.06 -9.78 -5.39
C PHE A 142 -3.63 -9.93 -6.81
N THR A 143 -4.93 -10.26 -6.93
CA THR A 143 -5.61 -10.40 -8.22
C THR A 143 -5.54 -9.12 -9.07
N LYS A 144 -5.56 -7.92 -8.46
CA LYS A 144 -5.41 -6.65 -9.20
C LYS A 144 -4.05 -6.53 -9.87
N PHE A 145 -2.97 -6.90 -9.16
CA PHE A 145 -1.63 -6.91 -9.75
C PHE A 145 -1.50 -7.96 -10.83
N LYS A 146 -1.96 -9.19 -10.57
CA LYS A 146 -1.89 -10.30 -11.53
C LYS A 146 -2.65 -10.01 -12.84
N ASN A 147 -3.80 -9.36 -12.74
CA ASN A 147 -4.64 -8.99 -13.88
C ASN A 147 -4.32 -7.60 -14.45
N GLN A 148 -3.31 -6.90 -13.90
CA GLN A 148 -2.91 -5.55 -14.32
C GLN A 148 -4.05 -4.50 -14.24
N THR A 149 -4.94 -4.65 -13.24
CA THR A 149 -6.10 -3.77 -13.03
C THR A 149 -5.92 -2.81 -11.85
N LEU A 150 -4.71 -2.69 -11.32
CA LEU A 150 -4.43 -1.75 -10.23
C LEU A 150 -4.68 -0.29 -10.67
N VAL A 151 -4.37 0.03 -11.93
CA VAL A 151 -4.57 1.38 -12.51
C VAL A 151 -6.02 1.85 -12.44
N ASP A 152 -6.97 0.94 -12.50
CA ASP A 152 -8.40 1.26 -12.41
C ASP A 152 -8.85 1.56 -10.97
N ASN A 153 -8.13 1.06 -9.97
CA ASN A 153 -8.52 1.20 -8.57
C ASN A 153 -7.32 0.94 -7.64
N ASP A 154 -6.57 2.01 -7.35
CA ASP A 154 -5.45 2.03 -6.41
C ASP A 154 -5.80 2.81 -5.12
N PRO A 155 -6.51 2.19 -4.17
CA PRO A 155 -6.95 2.87 -2.96
C PRO A 155 -5.82 3.16 -1.97
N PHE A 156 -4.62 2.61 -2.17
CA PHE A 156 -3.45 2.76 -1.30
C PHE A 156 -2.40 3.71 -1.88
N GLY A 157 -2.53 4.11 -3.16
CA GLY A 157 -1.64 5.06 -3.80
C GLY A 157 -0.29 4.49 -4.25
N TYR A 158 -0.21 3.20 -4.49
CA TYR A 158 1.03 2.52 -4.93
C TYR A 158 1.57 3.08 -6.24
N ILE A 159 0.67 3.38 -7.20
CA ILE A 159 1.07 3.98 -8.48
C ILE A 159 1.73 5.33 -8.26
N GLY A 160 1.18 6.16 -7.35
CA GLY A 160 1.77 7.46 -7.02
C GLY A 160 3.18 7.34 -6.44
N GLN A 161 3.40 6.40 -5.53
CA GLN A 161 4.71 6.12 -4.96
C GLN A 161 5.73 5.71 -6.04
N LEU A 162 5.41 4.69 -6.82
CA LEU A 162 6.32 4.18 -7.85
C LEU A 162 6.58 5.22 -8.96
N SER A 163 5.55 6.02 -9.31
CA SER A 163 5.70 7.13 -10.27
C SER A 163 6.69 8.18 -9.81
N ALA A 164 6.76 8.48 -8.50
CA ALA A 164 7.70 9.46 -7.97
C ALA A 164 9.14 9.01 -8.17
N TYR A 165 9.45 7.77 -7.85
CA TYR A 165 10.79 7.23 -8.06
C TYR A 165 11.15 7.17 -9.55
N ALA A 166 10.24 6.69 -10.39
CA ALA A 166 10.43 6.63 -11.84
C ALA A 166 10.67 8.02 -12.45
N HIS A 167 9.93 9.05 -12.02
CA HIS A 167 10.10 10.42 -12.48
C HIS A 167 11.50 10.97 -12.16
N LYS A 168 11.99 10.71 -10.95
CA LYS A 168 13.32 11.18 -10.52
C LYS A 168 14.43 10.58 -11.35
N GLU A 169 14.35 9.28 -11.65
CA GLU A 169 15.32 8.56 -12.45
C GLU A 169 15.07 8.69 -13.97
N LYS A 170 13.95 9.31 -14.38
CA LYS A 170 13.50 9.44 -15.80
C LYS A 170 13.22 8.10 -16.46
N ASP A 171 12.81 7.12 -15.65
CA ASP A 171 12.38 5.82 -16.15
C ASP A 171 11.07 5.93 -16.93
N LYS A 172 10.97 5.21 -18.02
CA LYS A 172 9.74 5.10 -18.82
C LYS A 172 8.90 3.89 -18.45
N GLU A 173 9.46 3.01 -17.65
CA GLU A 173 8.88 1.77 -17.18
C GLU A 173 9.36 1.48 -15.78
N ALA A 174 8.44 1.03 -14.95
CA ALA A 174 8.70 0.51 -13.62
C ALA A 174 7.81 -0.72 -13.41
N ALA A 175 7.95 -1.45 -12.31
CA ALA A 175 7.09 -2.60 -12.07
C ALA A 175 6.83 -2.83 -10.58
N PHE A 176 5.72 -3.46 -10.28
CA PHE A 176 5.47 -4.11 -9.01
C PHE A 176 5.84 -5.58 -9.09
N ILE A 177 6.62 -6.06 -8.13
CA ILE A 177 6.86 -7.49 -7.92
C ILE A 177 6.12 -7.87 -6.64
N VAL A 178 5.13 -8.74 -6.77
CA VAL A 178 4.13 -8.97 -5.72
C VAL A 178 4.05 -10.43 -5.36
N MET A 179 4.16 -10.73 -4.05
CA MET A 179 3.91 -12.07 -3.51
C MET A 179 2.54 -12.15 -2.86
N ASP A 180 1.74 -13.15 -3.22
CA ASP A 180 0.53 -13.49 -2.47
C ASP A 180 0.88 -14.19 -1.16
N LYS A 181 0.55 -13.55 -0.04
CA LYS A 181 0.80 -14.06 1.31
C LYS A 181 0.08 -15.38 1.64
N GLN A 182 -0.96 -15.71 0.91
CA GLN A 182 -1.78 -16.92 1.15
C GLN A 182 -1.29 -18.12 0.35
N THR A 183 -0.86 -17.89 -0.88
CA THR A 183 -0.50 -18.96 -1.82
C THR A 183 0.99 -19.07 -2.09
N GLY A 184 1.78 -18.02 -1.79
CA GLY A 184 3.18 -17.91 -2.19
C GLY A 184 3.38 -17.61 -3.68
N GLU A 185 2.31 -17.39 -4.45
CA GLU A 185 2.42 -17.03 -5.87
C GLU A 185 3.09 -15.67 -6.01
N VAL A 186 4.01 -15.54 -6.97
CA VAL A 186 4.66 -14.28 -7.33
C VAL A 186 4.19 -13.83 -8.70
N THR A 187 3.89 -12.56 -8.84
CA THR A 187 3.53 -11.92 -10.12
C THR A 187 4.29 -10.63 -10.31
N CYS A 188 4.45 -10.21 -11.58
CA CYS A 188 5.00 -8.92 -11.95
C CYS A 188 3.93 -8.12 -12.69
N MET A 189 3.72 -6.89 -12.27
CA MET A 189 2.86 -5.93 -12.95
C MET A 189 3.71 -4.76 -13.45
N PRO A 190 3.96 -4.65 -14.77
CA PRO A 190 4.62 -3.48 -15.33
C PRO A 190 3.73 -2.24 -15.18
N LEU A 191 4.37 -1.09 -14.99
CA LEU A 191 3.75 0.23 -14.99
C LEU A 191 4.44 1.08 -16.07
N HIS A 192 3.72 1.40 -17.13
CA HIS A 192 4.25 2.16 -18.24
C HIS A 192 4.08 3.67 -18.03
N ASN A 193 4.90 4.47 -18.69
CA ASN A 193 4.92 5.93 -18.53
C ASN A 193 3.53 6.60 -18.66
N MET A 194 2.65 6.05 -19.50
CA MET A 194 1.28 6.57 -19.68
C MET A 194 0.35 6.35 -18.47
N GLU A 195 0.72 5.42 -17.59
CA GLU A 195 -0.04 5.07 -16.37
C GLU A 195 0.53 5.78 -15.14
N MET A 196 1.72 6.40 -15.27
CA MET A 196 2.39 7.12 -14.19
C MET A 196 1.78 8.51 -14.02
N ILE A 197 1.68 8.95 -12.77
CA ILE A 197 1.28 10.32 -12.43
C ILE A 197 2.50 11.25 -12.43
N ASP A 198 2.29 12.55 -12.68
CA ASP A 198 3.33 13.56 -12.46
C ASP A 198 3.44 13.86 -10.96
N PRO A 199 4.55 13.48 -10.30
CA PRO A 199 4.70 13.64 -8.87
C PRO A 199 4.82 15.11 -8.46
N LYS A 200 5.36 16.01 -9.30
CA LYS A 200 5.49 17.42 -8.98
C LYS A 200 4.13 18.11 -8.95
N GLU A 201 3.31 17.87 -9.94
CA GLU A 201 1.92 18.38 -9.96
C GLU A 201 1.14 17.81 -8.78
N ARG A 202 1.32 16.52 -8.49
CA ARG A 202 0.67 15.86 -7.35
C ARG A 202 1.11 16.43 -6.01
N ILE A 203 2.41 16.63 -5.79
CA ILE A 203 2.97 17.23 -4.56
C ILE A 203 2.47 18.66 -4.39
N LYS A 204 2.46 19.46 -5.46
CA LYS A 204 1.93 20.82 -5.43
C LYS A 204 0.45 20.84 -5.01
N TYR A 205 -0.36 19.97 -5.62
CA TYR A 205 -1.77 19.82 -5.26
C TYR A 205 -1.95 19.43 -3.79
N LEU A 206 -1.17 18.47 -3.29
CA LEU A 206 -1.28 18.01 -1.90
C LEU A 206 -0.86 19.12 -0.93
N LYS A 207 0.23 19.84 -1.18
CA LYS A 207 0.67 20.99 -0.35
C LYS A 207 -0.43 22.06 -0.28
N ASP A 208 -1.05 22.40 -1.41
CA ASP A 208 -2.18 23.34 -1.43
C ASP A 208 -3.39 22.82 -0.66
N ALA A 209 -3.73 21.54 -0.83
CA ALA A 209 -4.85 20.91 -0.14
C ALA A 209 -4.66 20.85 1.38
N LEU A 210 -3.44 20.52 1.83
CA LEU A 210 -3.12 20.41 3.26
C LEU A 210 -3.01 21.78 3.96
N SER A 211 -2.79 22.86 3.23
CA SER A 211 -2.70 24.22 3.78
C SER A 211 -4.07 24.86 4.04
N LYS A 212 -5.19 24.23 3.66
CA LYS A 212 -6.54 24.77 3.82
C LYS A 212 -7.14 24.37 5.15
N ASP A 213 -7.97 25.25 5.72
CA ASP A 213 -8.71 25.01 6.98
C ASP A 213 -9.87 24.03 6.81
N THR A 214 -10.23 23.70 5.57
CA THR A 214 -11.35 22.79 5.26
C THR A 214 -10.85 21.59 4.45
N PRO A 215 -11.37 20.38 4.73
CA PRO A 215 -10.94 19.19 4.01
C PRO A 215 -11.31 19.26 2.52
N PRO A 216 -10.46 18.71 1.63
CA PRO A 216 -10.81 18.51 0.22
C PRO A 216 -12.09 17.69 0.05
N GLU A 217 -12.63 17.61 -1.17
CA GLU A 217 -13.77 16.76 -1.49
C GLU A 217 -13.52 15.29 -1.11
N ARG A 218 -14.60 14.53 -0.87
CA ARG A 218 -14.51 13.11 -0.56
C ARG A 218 -13.80 12.35 -1.66
N CYS A 219 -12.95 11.41 -1.25
CA CYS A 219 -12.05 10.69 -2.16
C CYS A 219 -12.77 9.72 -3.07
N TYR A 220 -13.89 9.19 -2.62
CA TYR A 220 -14.65 8.16 -3.32
C TYR A 220 -16.15 8.33 -3.06
N ASP A 221 -16.96 8.07 -4.08
CA ASP A 221 -18.40 8.00 -3.95
C ASP A 221 -18.83 6.72 -3.21
N PRO A 222 -19.98 6.76 -2.51
CA PRO A 222 -20.58 5.55 -1.98
C PRO A 222 -20.96 4.57 -3.08
N VAL A 223 -20.85 3.28 -2.79
CA VAL A 223 -21.19 2.22 -3.75
C VAL A 223 -22.43 1.44 -3.31
N PRO A 224 -23.21 0.86 -4.25
CA PRO A 224 -24.36 0.06 -3.90
C PRO A 224 -24.04 -1.13 -2.99
N ASP A 225 -24.86 -1.36 -1.96
CA ASP A 225 -24.80 -2.57 -1.14
C ASP A 225 -25.78 -3.64 -1.64
N GLY A 226 -25.40 -4.29 -2.71
CA GLY A 226 -26.22 -5.28 -3.40
C GLY A 226 -27.50 -4.67 -3.99
N GLN A 227 -28.63 -5.36 -3.84
CA GLN A 227 -29.95 -4.94 -4.37
C GLN A 227 -30.86 -4.31 -3.29
N SER A 228 -30.33 -4.05 -2.10
CA SER A 228 -31.09 -3.49 -0.98
C SER A 228 -31.55 -2.05 -1.20
N GLY A 229 -30.91 -1.34 -2.12
CA GLY A 229 -31.01 0.11 -2.29
C GLY A 229 -30.15 0.89 -1.28
N ASN A 230 -29.45 0.20 -0.37
CA ASN A 230 -28.49 0.82 0.53
C ASN A 230 -27.21 1.22 -0.22
N LEU A 231 -26.53 2.24 0.30
CA LEU A 231 -25.19 2.64 -0.14
C LEU A 231 -24.21 2.38 0.99
N LYS A 232 -23.03 1.92 0.66
CA LYS A 232 -21.93 1.66 1.58
C LYS A 232 -20.67 2.40 1.17
N LEU A 233 -19.71 2.50 2.08
CA LEU A 233 -18.39 3.03 1.79
C LEU A 233 -17.72 2.23 0.65
N ALA A 234 -17.03 2.95 -0.23
CA ALA A 234 -16.05 2.36 -1.12
C ALA A 234 -14.91 1.70 -0.33
N THR A 235 -14.19 0.76 -0.97
CA THR A 235 -13.14 -0.02 -0.31
C THR A 235 -12.09 0.86 0.36
N GLY A 236 -11.59 1.89 -0.31
CA GLY A 236 -10.60 2.81 0.26
C GLY A 236 -11.08 3.51 1.53
N CYS A 237 -12.35 3.97 1.54
CA CYS A 237 -12.94 4.59 2.73
C CYS A 237 -13.17 3.59 3.87
N SER A 238 -13.45 2.32 3.58
CA SER A 238 -13.72 1.30 4.60
C SER A 238 -12.51 1.05 5.51
N TYR A 239 -11.29 1.21 4.97
CA TYR A 239 -10.04 1.05 5.71
C TYR A 239 -9.49 2.37 6.28
N CYS A 240 -10.07 3.52 5.93
CA CYS A 240 -9.65 4.81 6.44
C CYS A 240 -10.04 4.96 7.91
N ARG A 241 -9.09 5.36 8.77
CA ARG A 241 -9.36 5.59 10.20
C ARG A 241 -10.31 6.78 10.43
N PHE A 242 -10.26 7.76 9.54
CA PHE A 242 -11.10 8.96 9.59
C PHE A 242 -12.48 8.79 8.95
N LYS A 243 -12.92 7.58 8.70
CA LYS A 243 -14.21 7.34 8.03
C LYS A 243 -15.40 7.91 8.79
N PHE A 244 -15.37 7.90 10.13
CA PHE A 244 -16.48 8.41 10.92
C PHE A 244 -16.54 9.94 10.86
N ASP A 245 -15.41 10.63 11.03
CA ASP A 245 -15.33 12.09 10.92
C ASP A 245 -15.66 12.56 9.49
N CYS A 246 -15.13 11.85 8.50
CA CYS A 246 -15.34 12.18 7.09
C CYS A 246 -16.81 12.03 6.65
N TRP A 247 -17.60 11.17 7.30
CA TRP A 247 -18.96 10.81 6.92
C TRP A 247 -19.97 11.05 8.05
N GLU A 248 -19.74 12.06 8.89
CA GLU A 248 -20.62 12.41 10.02
C GLU A 248 -22.02 12.89 9.60
N ASP A 249 -22.11 13.51 8.40
CA ASP A 249 -23.32 14.12 7.84
C ASP A 249 -24.29 13.15 7.16
N VAL A 250 -23.90 11.88 6.95
CA VAL A 250 -24.75 10.89 6.25
C VAL A 250 -25.83 10.30 7.16
N ASN A 251 -26.79 9.60 6.57
CA ASN A 251 -27.97 9.06 7.28
C ASN A 251 -28.70 10.13 8.11
N ASP A 252 -28.97 11.29 7.49
CA ASP A 252 -29.66 12.43 8.11
C ASP A 252 -28.92 12.98 9.37
N GLY A 253 -27.59 12.99 9.32
CA GLY A 253 -26.73 13.47 10.41
C GLY A 253 -26.45 12.45 11.51
N VAL A 254 -26.88 11.21 11.36
CA VAL A 254 -26.55 10.12 12.30
C VAL A 254 -25.13 9.60 12.10
N GLY A 255 -24.53 9.88 10.94
CA GLY A 255 -23.24 9.36 10.54
C GLY A 255 -23.31 7.95 9.94
N LEU A 256 -22.16 7.29 9.89
CA LEU A 256 -22.06 5.93 9.36
C LEU A 256 -22.75 4.91 10.27
N ARG A 257 -23.49 4.00 9.66
CA ARG A 257 -24.07 2.86 10.36
C ARG A 257 -23.32 1.58 10.02
N GLY A 258 -22.75 0.93 11.01
CA GLY A 258 -21.94 -0.29 10.87
C GLY A 258 -22.77 -1.55 11.06
N PHE A 259 -22.63 -2.54 10.19
CA PHE A 259 -23.34 -3.81 10.25
C PHE A 259 -22.35 -4.99 10.12
N LYS A 260 -22.46 -5.98 11.02
CA LYS A 260 -21.55 -7.12 11.11
C LYS A 260 -22.06 -8.27 10.25
N TYR A 261 -21.37 -8.49 9.12
CA TYR A 261 -21.61 -9.64 8.26
C TYR A 261 -20.57 -10.74 8.50
N ALA A 262 -20.85 -11.96 8.02
CA ALA A 262 -19.91 -13.09 8.16
C ALA A 262 -18.53 -12.84 7.55
N ASN A 263 -18.43 -11.97 6.53
CA ASN A 263 -17.20 -11.62 5.82
C ASN A 263 -16.64 -10.23 6.21
N GLY A 264 -17.06 -9.70 7.34
CA GLY A 264 -16.57 -8.42 7.88
C GLY A 264 -17.65 -7.35 8.05
N THR A 265 -17.26 -6.23 8.63
CA THR A 265 -18.17 -5.09 8.86
C THR A 265 -18.38 -4.30 7.57
N ARG A 266 -19.62 -3.88 7.32
CA ARG A 266 -19.97 -2.93 6.27
C ARG A 266 -20.47 -1.65 6.90
N TYR A 267 -19.96 -0.52 6.43
CA TYR A 267 -20.36 0.82 6.85
C TYR A 267 -21.27 1.42 5.78
N LEU A 268 -22.54 1.67 6.16
CA LEU A 268 -23.55 2.20 5.25
C LEU A 268 -23.63 3.73 5.37
N THR A 269 -23.57 4.40 4.23
CA THR A 269 -23.75 5.85 4.10
C THR A 269 -25.22 6.21 3.85
N GLN A 270 -26.02 5.25 3.38
CA GLN A 270 -27.45 5.38 3.24
C GLN A 270 -28.14 4.05 3.56
N VAL A 271 -29.08 4.06 4.49
CA VAL A 271 -29.86 2.88 4.87
C VAL A 271 -31.31 3.07 4.42
N ARG A 272 -31.69 2.43 3.30
CA ARG A 272 -33.08 2.34 2.84
C ARG A 272 -33.79 1.14 3.43
N LYS A 273 -33.05 0.04 3.61
CA LYS A 273 -33.53 -1.19 4.22
C LYS A 273 -32.53 -1.65 5.27
N THR A 274 -32.95 -1.67 6.54
CA THR A 274 -32.09 -2.15 7.63
C THR A 274 -31.68 -3.61 7.38
N PRO A 275 -30.37 -3.91 7.39
CA PRO A 275 -29.86 -5.27 7.26
C PRO A 275 -30.33 -6.16 8.43
N ASN A 276 -30.60 -7.44 8.13
CA ASN A 276 -30.95 -8.42 9.17
C ASN A 276 -29.69 -9.08 9.77
N VAL A 277 -28.80 -8.24 10.28
CA VAL A 277 -27.56 -8.61 11.00
C VAL A 277 -27.32 -7.61 12.13
N GLU A 278 -26.41 -7.96 13.04
CA GLU A 278 -26.06 -7.08 14.18
C GLU A 278 -25.60 -5.71 13.68
N GLU A 279 -26.22 -4.67 14.18
CA GLU A 279 -25.76 -3.28 14.02
C GLU A 279 -24.77 -2.96 15.13
N LEU A 280 -23.60 -2.49 14.71
CA LEU A 280 -22.54 -2.09 15.65
C LEU A 280 -22.82 -0.68 16.16
N THR A 281 -22.85 -0.52 17.48
CA THR A 281 -22.85 0.81 18.08
C THR A 281 -21.51 1.46 17.75
N PRO A 282 -21.47 2.69 17.20
CA PRO A 282 -20.21 3.39 17.03
C PRO A 282 -19.52 3.53 18.38
N ASN A 283 -18.34 2.99 18.54
CA ASN A 283 -17.46 3.37 19.64
C ASN A 283 -16.82 4.70 19.21
N PHE A 284 -17.33 5.79 19.72
CA PHE A 284 -16.72 7.11 19.67
C PHE A 284 -15.55 7.16 20.64
#